data_067101b60f4452c27910cdd880142147
#
_entry.id   067101b60f4452c27910cdd880142147
#
_cell.length_a   1.000
_cell.length_b   1.000
_cell.length_c   1.000
_cell.angle_alpha   90.00
_cell.angle_beta   90.00
_cell.angle_gamma   90.00
#
_symmetry.space_group_name_H-M   'P 1'
#
loop_
_entity.id
_entity.type
_entity.pdbx_description
1 polymer ?
#
loop_
_entity_poly.entity_id
_entity_poly.type
_entity_poly.pdbx_seq_one_letter_code
_entity_poly.pdbx_strand_id
1 'polypeptide(L)'
;HRLSSAASDVYKRQLILVNEKISSKLTSKVDLIQNMTDYHLDTGGKKLRALLTLSSSKLCGYSKGGRDINLAACVELIHAATLMHDDVIDNALVRRNKETLNTVWGNKSSILVGDYLLSRCFEMMVEDGSLEILKLLSSTSSEIAQGEVLQLQHHGEIDMLEETYLKIISLKTAALFSASTKVGAILANRDNKYKEALEFYGKNLGLTFQIADDALDYNSELKLFVKKIGNDFYE
;
A
#
# COMPACT_ATOMS: atom_id res chain seq x y z
N HIS A 1 25.02 -15.67 3.86
CA HIS A 1 25.07 -14.74 2.72
C HIS A 1 24.37 -15.28 1.46
N ARG A 2 24.68 -16.50 0.97
CA ARG A 2 24.07 -17.05 -0.28
C ARG A 2 22.55 -17.34 -0.16
N LEU A 3 22.04 -17.76 1.00
CA LEU A 3 20.61 -18.01 1.22
C LEU A 3 19.81 -16.70 1.28
N SER A 4 20.40 -15.65 1.81
CA SER A 4 19.81 -14.30 1.87
C SER A 4 19.68 -13.67 0.48
N SER A 5 20.68 -13.81 -0.40
CA SER A 5 20.64 -13.32 -1.78
C SER A 5 19.59 -14.05 -2.63
N ALA A 6 19.53 -15.39 -2.54
CA ALA A 6 18.56 -16.18 -3.30
C ALA A 6 17.10 -15.87 -2.90
N ALA A 7 16.82 -15.67 -1.61
CA ALA A 7 15.50 -15.24 -1.15
C ALA A 7 15.15 -13.83 -1.68
N SER A 8 16.09 -12.90 -1.61
CA SER A 8 15.93 -11.54 -2.16
C SER A 8 15.61 -11.58 -3.66
N ASP A 9 16.30 -12.40 -4.43
CA ASP A 9 16.09 -12.52 -5.88
C ASP A 9 14.72 -13.12 -6.22
N VAL A 10 14.22 -14.06 -5.42
CA VAL A 10 12.86 -14.61 -5.60
C VAL A 10 11.81 -13.52 -5.40
N TYR A 11 11.92 -12.72 -4.33
CA TYR A 11 10.97 -11.63 -4.09
C TYR A 11 11.07 -10.51 -5.12
N LYS A 12 12.25 -10.17 -5.58
CA LYS A 12 12.42 -9.21 -6.70
C LYS A 12 11.66 -9.66 -7.95
N ARG A 13 11.79 -10.94 -8.34
CA ARG A 13 11.03 -11.49 -9.47
C ARG A 13 9.53 -11.44 -9.25
N GLN A 14 9.05 -11.77 -8.05
CA GLN A 14 7.62 -11.70 -7.73
C GLN A 14 7.08 -10.26 -7.79
N LEU A 15 7.84 -9.27 -7.31
CA LEU A 15 7.46 -7.86 -7.42
C LEU A 15 7.42 -7.37 -8.87
N ILE A 16 8.27 -7.89 -9.76
CA ILE A 16 8.17 -7.64 -11.20
C ILE A 16 6.83 -8.16 -11.72
N LEU A 17 6.44 -9.39 -11.37
CA LEU A 17 5.15 -9.98 -11.77
C LEU A 17 3.96 -9.18 -11.23
N VAL A 18 4.07 -8.63 -10.02
CA VAL A 18 3.04 -7.71 -9.47
C VAL A 18 2.91 -6.45 -10.31
N ASN A 19 4.05 -5.85 -10.72
CA ASN A 19 4.03 -4.67 -11.60
C ASN A 19 3.41 -4.97 -12.96
N GLU A 20 3.80 -6.08 -13.58
CA GLU A 20 3.21 -6.53 -14.85
C GLU A 20 1.71 -6.76 -14.71
N LYS A 21 1.28 -7.35 -13.58
CA LYS A 21 -0.14 -7.55 -13.28
C LYS A 21 -0.88 -6.23 -13.16
N ILE A 22 -0.36 -5.27 -12.40
CA ILE A 22 -0.93 -3.92 -12.26
C ILE A 22 -1.02 -3.27 -13.64
N SER A 23 0.08 -3.21 -14.39
CA SER A 23 0.13 -2.61 -15.73
C SER A 23 -0.91 -3.21 -16.66
N SER A 24 -1.02 -4.54 -16.70
CA SER A 24 -2.00 -5.25 -17.55
C SER A 24 -3.46 -4.94 -17.17
N LYS A 25 -3.73 -4.69 -15.89
CA LYS A 25 -5.08 -4.38 -15.40
C LYS A 25 -5.45 -2.90 -15.53
N LEU A 26 -4.47 -2.01 -15.64
CA LEU A 26 -4.69 -0.57 -15.79
C LEU A 26 -4.73 -0.09 -17.24
N THR A 27 -4.61 -0.98 -18.21
CA THR A 27 -4.73 -0.61 -19.62
C THR A 27 -6.07 0.06 -19.90
N SER A 28 -6.04 1.26 -20.49
CA SER A 28 -7.21 2.06 -20.81
C SER A 28 -7.14 2.61 -22.24
N LYS A 29 -8.31 2.77 -22.87
CA LYS A 29 -8.45 3.48 -24.17
C LYS A 29 -8.54 5.00 -23.97
N VAL A 30 -8.59 5.47 -22.73
CA VAL A 30 -8.60 6.90 -22.40
C VAL A 30 -7.16 7.32 -22.15
N ASP A 31 -6.58 8.09 -23.06
CA ASP A 31 -5.16 8.47 -23.05
C ASP A 31 -4.72 9.10 -21.71
N LEU A 32 -5.58 9.94 -21.13
CA LEU A 32 -5.28 10.59 -19.85
C LEU A 32 -5.09 9.57 -18.73
N ILE A 33 -5.95 8.56 -18.65
CA ILE A 33 -5.83 7.48 -17.65
C ILE A 33 -4.53 6.70 -17.89
N GLN A 34 -4.25 6.32 -19.14
CA GLN A 34 -3.03 5.58 -19.47
C GLN A 34 -1.78 6.36 -19.10
N ASN A 35 -1.69 7.63 -19.50
CA ASN A 35 -0.53 8.48 -19.21
C ASN A 35 -0.30 8.66 -17.71
N MET A 36 -1.35 8.89 -16.93
CA MET A 36 -1.25 9.09 -15.49
C MET A 36 -0.89 7.79 -14.75
N THR A 37 -1.43 6.65 -15.18
CA THR A 37 -1.09 5.35 -14.58
C THR A 37 0.34 4.95 -14.89
N ASP A 38 0.82 5.15 -16.11
CA ASP A 38 2.20 4.89 -16.51
C ASP A 38 3.17 5.77 -15.72
N TYR A 39 2.88 7.06 -15.60
CA TYR A 39 3.67 7.98 -14.79
C TYR A 39 3.74 7.55 -13.31
N HIS A 40 2.60 7.12 -12.73
CA HIS A 40 2.57 6.63 -11.35
C HIS A 40 3.42 5.36 -11.19
N LEU A 41 3.35 4.42 -12.12
CA LEU A 41 4.16 3.19 -12.09
C LEU A 41 5.66 3.50 -12.19
N ASP A 42 6.03 4.50 -12.99
CA ASP A 42 7.41 4.95 -13.17
C ASP A 42 7.97 5.69 -11.93
N THR A 43 7.12 6.20 -11.04
CA THR A 43 7.60 6.81 -9.79
C THR A 43 8.15 5.79 -8.80
N GLY A 44 7.93 4.52 -9.08
CA GLY A 44 8.47 3.40 -8.31
C GLY A 44 7.91 3.34 -6.88
N GLY A 45 8.60 2.57 -6.05
CA GLY A 45 8.29 2.39 -4.64
C GLY A 45 8.79 1.06 -4.13
N LYS A 46 8.99 0.96 -2.82
CA LYS A 46 9.48 -0.26 -2.16
C LYS A 46 8.47 -1.42 -2.22
N LYS A 47 7.22 -1.13 -2.55
CA LYS A 47 6.09 -2.10 -2.61
C LYS A 47 6.01 -3.02 -1.40
N LEU A 48 6.19 -2.41 -0.22
CA LEU A 48 6.27 -3.14 1.04
C LEU A 48 4.97 -3.92 1.32
N ARG A 49 3.82 -3.37 0.97
CA ARG A 49 2.52 -4.03 1.19
C ARG A 49 2.35 -5.26 0.30
N ALA A 50 2.74 -5.16 -0.99
CA ALA A 50 2.80 -6.31 -1.89
C ALA A 50 3.78 -7.37 -1.37
N LEU A 51 4.96 -6.95 -0.91
CA LEU A 51 5.95 -7.86 -0.32
C LEU A 51 5.39 -8.60 0.89
N LEU A 52 4.65 -7.91 1.76
CA LEU A 52 4.01 -8.53 2.93
C LEU A 52 2.94 -9.55 2.51
N THR A 53 2.12 -9.25 1.49
CA THR A 53 1.14 -10.19 0.95
C THR A 53 1.81 -11.44 0.39
N LEU A 54 2.87 -11.29 -0.39
CA LEU A 54 3.62 -12.41 -0.97
C LEU A 54 4.33 -13.24 0.11
N SER A 55 4.96 -12.56 1.07
CA SER A 55 5.72 -13.24 2.14
C SER A 55 4.81 -14.01 3.09
N SER A 56 3.68 -13.42 3.50
CA SER A 56 2.70 -14.09 4.36
C SER A 56 2.01 -15.26 3.66
N SER A 57 1.71 -15.13 2.36
CA SER A 57 1.18 -16.21 1.55
C SER A 57 2.14 -17.39 1.53
N LYS A 58 3.42 -17.15 1.29
CA LYS A 58 4.46 -18.17 1.27
C LYS A 58 4.72 -18.79 2.66
N LEU A 59 4.77 -17.94 3.70
CA LEU A 59 4.89 -18.39 5.09
C LEU A 59 3.75 -19.35 5.47
N CYS A 60 2.55 -19.08 4.99
CA CYS A 60 1.38 -19.93 5.21
C CYS A 60 1.33 -21.18 4.31
N GLY A 61 2.30 -21.36 3.40
CA GLY A 61 2.40 -22.54 2.53
C GLY A 61 1.66 -22.40 1.20
N TYR A 62 1.20 -21.20 0.82
CA TYR A 62 0.67 -20.98 -0.52
C TYR A 62 1.79 -21.06 -1.55
N SER A 63 1.67 -21.96 -2.52
CA SER A 63 2.77 -22.25 -3.45
C SER A 63 2.39 -22.27 -4.93
N LYS A 64 1.09 -22.23 -5.28
CA LYS A 64 0.63 -22.39 -6.66
C LYS A 64 -0.60 -21.54 -6.94
N GLY A 65 -0.71 -21.05 -8.18
CA GLY A 65 -1.95 -20.46 -8.72
C GLY A 65 -1.92 -18.97 -9.03
N GLY A 66 -0.92 -18.21 -8.58
CA GLY A 66 -0.76 -16.78 -8.94
C GLY A 66 -1.79 -15.83 -8.31
N ARG A 67 -2.68 -16.31 -7.43
CA ARG A 67 -3.62 -15.44 -6.68
C ARG A 67 -2.88 -14.50 -5.73
N ASP A 68 -1.73 -14.92 -5.18
CA ASP A 68 -0.85 -14.11 -4.35
C ASP A 68 -0.36 -12.86 -5.11
N ILE A 69 0.05 -13.01 -6.38
CA ILE A 69 0.43 -11.89 -7.26
C ILE A 69 -0.78 -10.98 -7.52
N ASN A 70 -1.95 -11.56 -7.85
CA ASN A 70 -3.17 -10.79 -8.11
C ASN A 70 -3.58 -9.96 -6.88
N LEU A 71 -3.56 -10.55 -5.69
CA LEU A 71 -3.97 -9.87 -4.47
C LEU A 71 -2.90 -8.90 -3.94
N ALA A 72 -1.62 -9.18 -4.16
CA ALA A 72 -0.56 -8.20 -3.92
C ALA A 72 -0.73 -6.97 -4.82
N ALA A 73 -1.16 -7.17 -6.08
CA ALA A 73 -1.52 -6.07 -6.98
C ALA A 73 -2.74 -5.28 -6.48
N CYS A 74 -3.81 -5.96 -5.99
CA CYS A 74 -4.97 -5.29 -5.40
C CYS A 74 -4.58 -4.39 -4.22
N VAL A 75 -3.74 -4.88 -3.31
CA VAL A 75 -3.26 -4.12 -2.16
C VAL A 75 -2.48 -2.87 -2.58
N GLU A 76 -1.61 -3.00 -3.60
CA GLU A 76 -0.87 -1.85 -4.14
C GLU A 76 -1.78 -0.86 -4.87
N LEU A 77 -2.84 -1.33 -5.55
CA LEU A 77 -3.82 -0.45 -6.21
C LEU A 77 -4.62 0.36 -5.20
N ILE A 78 -5.06 -0.25 -4.09
CA ILE A 78 -5.68 0.49 -2.99
C ILE A 78 -4.72 1.57 -2.48
N HIS A 79 -3.47 1.20 -2.20
CA HIS A 79 -2.48 2.16 -1.74
C HIS A 79 -2.19 3.28 -2.75
N ALA A 80 -2.09 2.95 -4.04
CA ALA A 80 -1.86 3.94 -5.09
C ALA A 80 -3.02 4.94 -5.20
N ALA A 81 -4.26 4.45 -5.13
CA ALA A 81 -5.45 5.29 -5.17
C ALA A 81 -5.51 6.25 -3.96
N THR A 82 -5.23 5.74 -2.76
CA THR A 82 -5.19 6.59 -1.55
C THR A 82 -4.11 7.66 -1.67
N LEU A 83 -2.91 7.33 -2.16
CA LEU A 83 -1.85 8.33 -2.38
C LEU A 83 -2.25 9.42 -3.39
N MET A 84 -3.00 9.07 -4.45
CA MET A 84 -3.49 10.06 -5.43
C MET A 84 -4.50 11.02 -4.82
N HIS A 85 -5.35 10.54 -3.91
CA HIS A 85 -6.31 11.36 -3.19
C HIS A 85 -5.61 12.20 -2.11
N ASP A 86 -4.70 11.62 -1.34
CA ASP A 86 -3.92 12.30 -0.30
C ASP A 86 -3.10 13.46 -0.87
N ASP A 87 -2.42 13.26 -2.02
CA ASP A 87 -1.64 14.30 -2.68
C ASP A 87 -2.51 15.53 -3.03
N VAL A 88 -3.80 15.33 -3.34
CA VAL A 88 -4.75 16.42 -3.57
C VAL A 88 -5.18 17.09 -2.27
N ILE A 89 -5.49 16.31 -1.24
CA ILE A 89 -5.94 16.80 0.07
C ILE A 89 -4.83 17.63 0.73
N ASP A 90 -3.60 17.10 0.69
CA ASP A 90 -2.42 17.71 1.30
C ASP A 90 -1.79 18.81 0.43
N ASN A 91 -2.32 19.06 -0.79
CA ASN A 91 -1.72 19.97 -1.78
C ASN A 91 -0.24 19.67 -2.04
N ALA A 92 0.12 18.40 -2.03
CA ALA A 92 1.49 17.94 -2.21
C ALA A 92 1.97 18.23 -3.64
N LEU A 93 3.15 18.88 -3.77
CA LEU A 93 3.74 19.24 -5.07
C LEU A 93 4.73 18.18 -5.57
N VAL A 94 5.39 17.50 -4.65
CA VAL A 94 6.47 16.55 -4.95
C VAL A 94 6.33 15.29 -4.08
N ARG A 95 6.46 14.13 -4.70
CA ARG A 95 6.55 12.83 -4.05
C ARG A 95 7.69 12.01 -4.66
N ARG A 96 8.58 11.47 -3.82
CA ARG A 96 9.75 10.67 -4.26
C ARG A 96 10.60 11.38 -5.34
N ASN A 97 10.87 12.67 -5.15
CA ASN A 97 11.63 13.54 -6.05
C ASN A 97 11.02 13.70 -7.46
N LYS A 98 9.74 13.38 -7.65
CA LYS A 98 8.95 13.67 -8.86
C LYS A 98 7.75 14.54 -8.51
N GLU A 99 7.27 15.33 -9.46
CA GLU A 99 6.01 16.07 -9.30
C GLU A 99 4.86 15.08 -9.07
N THR A 100 3.89 15.50 -8.24
CA THR A 100 2.69 14.70 -7.99
C THR A 100 1.74 14.75 -9.19
N LEU A 101 0.82 13.79 -9.29
CA LEU A 101 -0.16 13.73 -10.38
C LEU A 101 -1.07 14.98 -10.41
N ASN A 102 -1.46 15.48 -9.24
CA ASN A 102 -2.26 16.69 -9.12
C ASN A 102 -1.49 17.94 -9.59
N THR A 103 -0.17 17.99 -9.44
CA THR A 103 0.67 19.07 -9.96
C THR A 103 0.73 19.04 -11.49
N VAL A 104 0.91 17.86 -12.09
CA VAL A 104 1.08 17.70 -13.54
C VAL A 104 -0.26 17.78 -14.30
N TRP A 105 -1.33 17.14 -13.79
CA TRP A 105 -2.62 16.99 -14.48
C TRP A 105 -3.81 17.65 -13.77
N GLY A 106 -3.58 18.26 -12.62
CA GLY A 106 -4.60 18.93 -11.81
C GLY A 106 -5.39 17.99 -10.90
N ASN A 107 -5.97 18.56 -9.85
CA ASN A 107 -6.68 17.85 -8.78
C ASN A 107 -7.82 16.96 -9.31
N LYS A 108 -8.64 17.45 -10.24
CA LYS A 108 -9.78 16.72 -10.79
C LYS A 108 -9.34 15.40 -11.45
N SER A 109 -8.26 15.46 -12.24
CA SER A 109 -7.72 14.29 -12.93
C SER A 109 -7.16 13.29 -11.93
N SER A 110 -6.43 13.75 -10.91
CA SER A 110 -5.86 12.90 -9.86
C SER A 110 -6.94 12.13 -9.10
N ILE A 111 -8.01 12.80 -8.69
CA ILE A 111 -9.15 12.17 -8.01
C ILE A 111 -9.79 11.11 -8.90
N LEU A 112 -10.15 11.46 -10.15
CA LEU A 112 -10.84 10.53 -11.06
C LEU A 112 -9.98 9.31 -11.43
N VAL A 113 -8.66 9.48 -11.56
CA VAL A 113 -7.77 8.34 -11.82
C VAL A 113 -7.59 7.50 -10.56
N GLY A 114 -7.56 8.09 -9.36
CA GLY A 114 -7.62 7.34 -8.10
C GLY A 114 -8.88 6.47 -8.00
N ASP A 115 -10.06 7.01 -8.35
CA ASP A 115 -11.31 6.26 -8.40
C ASP A 115 -11.28 5.14 -9.45
N TYR A 116 -10.63 5.38 -10.60
CA TYR A 116 -10.41 4.35 -11.60
C TYR A 116 -9.56 3.19 -11.06
N LEU A 117 -8.46 3.48 -10.36
CA LEU A 117 -7.62 2.46 -9.75
C LEU A 117 -8.40 1.60 -8.74
N LEU A 118 -9.21 2.23 -7.88
CA LEU A 118 -10.08 1.54 -6.94
C LEU A 118 -11.10 0.65 -7.67
N SER A 119 -11.73 1.15 -8.72
CA SER A 119 -12.68 0.39 -9.52
C SER A 119 -12.04 -0.85 -10.14
N ARG A 120 -10.82 -0.72 -10.69
CA ARG A 120 -10.05 -1.85 -11.21
C ARG A 120 -9.67 -2.84 -10.12
N CYS A 121 -9.34 -2.36 -8.93
CA CYS A 121 -9.09 -3.23 -7.78
C CYS A 121 -10.33 -4.04 -7.39
N PHE A 122 -11.53 -3.43 -7.37
CA PHE A 122 -12.78 -4.14 -7.11
C PHE A 122 -13.04 -5.23 -8.16
N GLU A 123 -12.85 -4.95 -9.44
CA GLU A 123 -12.97 -5.96 -10.49
C GLU A 123 -12.03 -7.15 -10.25
N MET A 124 -10.76 -6.87 -9.90
CA MET A 124 -9.78 -7.91 -9.62
C MET A 124 -10.14 -8.75 -8.37
N MET A 125 -10.72 -8.14 -7.34
CA MET A 125 -11.21 -8.87 -6.16
C MET A 125 -12.43 -9.75 -6.49
N VAL A 126 -13.32 -9.29 -7.35
CA VAL A 126 -14.47 -10.08 -7.83
C VAL A 126 -13.99 -11.25 -8.69
N GLU A 127 -13.03 -11.03 -9.60
CA GLU A 127 -12.40 -12.09 -10.41
C GLU A 127 -11.72 -13.15 -9.53
N ASP A 128 -11.14 -12.77 -8.38
CA ASP A 128 -10.53 -13.70 -7.42
C ASP A 128 -11.57 -14.66 -6.82
N GLY A 129 -12.82 -14.23 -6.69
CA GLY A 129 -13.96 -15.04 -6.27
C GLY A 129 -14.04 -15.34 -4.78
N SER A 130 -13.13 -14.83 -3.95
CA SER A 130 -13.17 -15.02 -2.50
C SER A 130 -13.95 -13.92 -1.82
N LEU A 131 -15.14 -14.23 -1.30
CA LEU A 131 -15.95 -13.29 -0.51
C LEU A 131 -15.23 -12.84 0.77
N GLU A 132 -14.41 -13.71 1.38
CA GLU A 132 -13.63 -13.35 2.57
C GLU A 132 -12.59 -12.29 2.25
N ILE A 133 -11.89 -12.41 1.12
CA ILE A 133 -10.92 -11.41 0.66
C ILE A 133 -11.61 -10.11 0.23
N LEU A 134 -12.71 -10.22 -0.52
CA LEU A 134 -13.50 -9.05 -0.93
C LEU A 134 -13.98 -8.27 0.30
N LYS A 135 -14.52 -8.95 1.31
CA LYS A 135 -14.95 -8.34 2.58
C LYS A 135 -13.76 -7.69 3.30
N LEU A 136 -12.63 -8.36 3.40
CA LEU A 136 -11.44 -7.82 4.07
C LEU A 136 -10.96 -6.54 3.39
N LEU A 137 -10.69 -6.56 2.09
CA LEU A 137 -10.10 -5.42 1.39
C LEU A 137 -11.08 -4.25 1.21
N SER A 138 -12.37 -4.52 1.01
CA SER A 138 -13.39 -3.46 0.97
C SER A 138 -13.58 -2.78 2.33
N SER A 139 -13.60 -3.56 3.44
CA SER A 139 -13.63 -3.01 4.79
C SER A 139 -12.39 -2.16 5.07
N THR A 140 -11.21 -2.66 4.69
CA THR A 140 -9.93 -1.93 4.82
C THR A 140 -9.95 -0.61 4.06
N SER A 141 -10.48 -0.59 2.84
CA SER A 141 -10.63 0.66 2.06
C SER A 141 -11.55 1.67 2.76
N SER A 142 -12.64 1.20 3.39
CA SER A 142 -13.53 2.03 4.20
C SER A 142 -12.84 2.56 5.47
N GLU A 143 -12.03 1.73 6.13
CA GLU A 143 -11.24 2.15 7.31
C GLU A 143 -10.24 3.24 6.96
N ILE A 144 -9.53 3.11 5.83
CA ILE A 144 -8.58 4.13 5.36
C ILE A 144 -9.30 5.45 5.12
N ALA A 145 -10.42 5.44 4.41
CA ALA A 145 -11.20 6.64 4.16
C ALA A 145 -11.71 7.29 5.47
N GLN A 146 -12.11 6.50 6.46
CA GLN A 146 -12.48 7.00 7.78
C GLN A 146 -11.27 7.62 8.50
N GLY A 147 -10.08 7.05 8.36
CA GLY A 147 -8.83 7.58 8.90
C GLY A 147 -8.49 8.96 8.32
N GLU A 148 -8.66 9.13 7.00
CA GLU A 148 -8.47 10.42 6.33
C GLU A 148 -9.46 11.49 6.84
N VAL A 149 -10.73 11.14 6.90
CA VAL A 149 -11.76 12.07 7.41
C VAL A 149 -11.50 12.42 8.87
N LEU A 150 -11.10 11.46 9.69
CA LEU A 150 -10.75 11.71 11.10
C LEU A 150 -9.53 12.63 11.22
N GLN A 151 -8.50 12.44 10.41
CA GLN A 151 -7.34 13.33 10.35
C GLN A 151 -7.74 14.75 9.94
N LEU A 152 -8.60 14.88 8.93
CA LEU A 152 -9.09 16.18 8.48
C LEU A 152 -9.90 16.92 9.57
N GLN A 153 -10.70 16.21 10.38
CA GLN A 153 -11.46 16.79 11.49
C GLN A 153 -10.56 17.38 12.57
N HIS A 154 -9.36 16.83 12.77
CA HIS A 154 -8.39 17.26 13.79
C HIS A 154 -7.23 18.08 13.20
N HIS A 155 -7.36 18.51 11.92
CA HIS A 155 -6.32 19.29 11.26
C HIS A 155 -6.10 20.62 11.97
N GLY A 156 -4.85 20.89 12.39
CA GLY A 156 -4.47 22.13 13.07
C GLY A 156 -4.71 22.11 14.58
N GLU A 157 -5.18 21.03 15.17
CA GLU A 157 -5.26 20.87 16.63
C GLU A 157 -3.88 20.60 17.22
N ILE A 158 -3.35 21.57 17.97
CA ILE A 158 -2.01 21.46 18.61
C ILE A 158 -2.04 20.45 19.78
N ASP A 159 -3.18 20.36 20.47
CA ASP A 159 -3.37 19.53 21.67
C ASP A 159 -4.06 18.20 21.36
N MET A 160 -3.84 17.63 20.17
CA MET A 160 -4.39 16.33 19.79
C MET A 160 -3.98 15.26 20.81
N LEU A 161 -4.96 14.49 21.31
CA LEU A 161 -4.68 13.38 22.23
C LEU A 161 -3.93 12.24 21.53
N GLU A 162 -3.02 11.59 22.24
CA GLU A 162 -2.29 10.41 21.76
C GLU A 162 -3.24 9.31 21.25
N GLU A 163 -4.36 9.08 21.94
CA GLU A 163 -5.36 8.10 21.52
C GLU A 163 -5.95 8.43 20.14
N THR A 164 -6.24 9.71 19.88
CA THR A 164 -6.74 10.17 18.58
C THR A 164 -5.70 9.98 17.51
N TYR A 165 -4.44 10.34 17.76
CA TYR A 165 -3.32 10.10 16.84
C TYR A 165 -3.18 8.61 16.50
N LEU A 166 -3.10 7.75 17.52
CA LEU A 166 -2.99 6.30 17.33
C LEU A 166 -4.17 5.72 16.56
N LYS A 167 -5.38 6.26 16.74
CA LYS A 167 -6.56 5.86 15.98
C LYS A 167 -6.45 6.27 14.51
N ILE A 168 -6.02 7.49 14.22
CA ILE A 168 -5.79 7.98 12.84
C ILE A 168 -4.80 7.07 12.13
N ILE A 169 -3.60 6.87 12.68
CA ILE A 169 -2.57 6.06 12.02
C ILE A 169 -2.96 4.57 11.94
N SER A 170 -3.77 4.08 12.88
CA SER A 170 -4.31 2.72 12.82
C SER A 170 -5.23 2.55 11.61
N LEU A 171 -6.12 3.49 11.36
CA LEU A 171 -7.06 3.45 10.24
C LEU A 171 -6.37 3.78 8.92
N LYS A 172 -5.64 4.89 8.84
CA LYS A 172 -5.03 5.38 7.60
C LYS A 172 -3.90 4.49 7.10
N THR A 173 -3.03 4.02 7.99
CA THR A 173 -1.81 3.31 7.62
C THR A 173 -1.83 1.84 8.00
N ALA A 174 -2.09 1.50 9.28
CA ALA A 174 -1.93 0.15 9.78
C ALA A 174 -2.99 -0.83 9.25
N ALA A 175 -4.19 -0.37 8.90
CA ALA A 175 -5.26 -1.21 8.36
C ALA A 175 -4.82 -1.94 7.08
N LEU A 176 -4.17 -1.25 6.14
CA LEU A 176 -3.71 -1.89 4.89
C LEU A 176 -2.50 -2.82 5.11
N PHE A 177 -1.62 -2.52 6.06
CA PHE A 177 -0.56 -3.45 6.47
C PHE A 177 -1.15 -4.74 7.06
N SER A 178 -2.14 -4.60 7.93
CA SER A 178 -2.89 -5.69 8.55
C SER A 178 -3.57 -6.58 7.50
N ALA A 179 -4.30 -5.97 6.57
CA ALA A 179 -4.95 -6.68 5.48
C ALA A 179 -3.94 -7.38 4.57
N SER A 180 -2.80 -6.73 4.24
CA SER A 180 -1.74 -7.30 3.40
C SER A 180 -1.20 -8.62 3.94
N THR A 181 -1.00 -8.71 5.25
CA THR A 181 -0.51 -9.95 5.88
C THR A 181 -1.60 -10.99 6.07
N LYS A 182 -2.82 -10.58 6.43
CA LYS A 182 -3.98 -11.48 6.63
C LYS A 182 -4.40 -12.18 5.33
N VAL A 183 -4.32 -11.49 4.19
CA VAL A 183 -4.57 -12.08 2.86
C VAL A 183 -3.77 -13.35 2.64
N GLY A 184 -2.51 -13.41 3.08
CA GLY A 184 -1.67 -14.60 2.94
C GLY A 184 -2.21 -15.83 3.66
N ALA A 185 -2.75 -15.67 4.87
CA ALA A 185 -3.38 -16.77 5.62
C ALA A 185 -4.69 -17.22 4.95
N ILE A 186 -5.49 -16.29 4.44
CA ILE A 186 -6.74 -16.59 3.74
C ILE A 186 -6.44 -17.37 2.46
N LEU A 187 -5.48 -16.91 1.65
CA LEU A 187 -5.06 -17.59 0.41
C LEU A 187 -4.63 -19.04 0.65
N ALA A 188 -3.92 -19.28 1.75
CA ALA A 188 -3.44 -20.60 2.13
C ALA A 188 -4.48 -21.45 2.88
N ASN A 189 -5.74 -20.97 2.98
CA ASN A 189 -6.84 -21.62 3.70
C ASN A 189 -6.45 -22.01 5.15
N ARG A 190 -5.70 -21.12 5.82
CA ARG A 190 -5.33 -21.34 7.23
C ARG A 190 -6.50 -21.06 8.17
N ASP A 191 -6.45 -21.67 9.35
CA ASP A 191 -7.43 -21.45 10.40
C ASP A 191 -7.39 -19.99 10.94
N ASN A 192 -8.37 -19.64 11.77
CA ASN A 192 -8.50 -18.29 12.31
C ASN A 192 -7.29 -17.86 13.14
N LYS A 193 -6.62 -18.78 13.83
CA LYS A 193 -5.43 -18.48 14.63
C LYS A 193 -4.31 -17.88 13.79
N TYR A 194 -4.07 -18.42 12.59
CA TYR A 194 -3.08 -17.86 11.67
C TYR A 194 -3.54 -16.52 11.09
N LYS A 195 -4.84 -16.39 10.74
CA LYS A 195 -5.40 -15.14 10.21
C LYS A 195 -5.28 -14.02 11.24
N GLU A 196 -5.65 -14.27 12.49
CA GLU A 196 -5.56 -13.31 13.59
C GLU A 196 -4.12 -12.93 13.93
N ALA A 197 -3.20 -13.91 13.95
CA ALA A 197 -1.79 -13.66 14.22
C ALA A 197 -1.14 -12.76 13.15
N LEU A 198 -1.44 -13.02 11.85
CA LEU A 198 -0.92 -12.18 10.76
C LEU A 198 -1.60 -10.82 10.70
N GLU A 199 -2.88 -10.71 11.00
CA GLU A 199 -3.61 -9.46 11.16
C GLU A 199 -2.96 -8.59 12.25
N PHE A 200 -2.73 -9.16 13.42
CA PHE A 200 -2.08 -8.49 14.54
C PHE A 200 -0.64 -8.07 14.21
N TYR A 201 0.13 -8.95 13.60
CA TYR A 201 1.48 -8.64 13.15
C TYR A 201 1.50 -7.46 12.18
N GLY A 202 0.68 -7.51 11.14
CA GLY A 202 0.59 -6.45 10.13
C GLY A 202 0.15 -5.12 10.73
N LYS A 203 -0.84 -5.13 11.63
CA LYS A 203 -1.30 -3.93 12.33
C LYS A 203 -0.17 -3.27 13.11
N ASN A 204 0.55 -4.01 13.95
CA ASN A 204 1.63 -3.45 14.76
C ASN A 204 2.81 -2.99 13.89
N LEU A 205 3.12 -3.70 12.81
CA LEU A 205 4.12 -3.27 11.83
C LEU A 205 3.73 -1.92 11.20
N GLY A 206 2.46 -1.77 10.80
CA GLY A 206 1.95 -0.54 10.20
C GLY A 206 1.97 0.64 11.18
N LEU A 207 1.58 0.43 12.44
CA LEU A 207 1.68 1.44 13.49
C LEU A 207 3.15 1.88 13.70
N THR A 208 4.05 0.91 13.88
CA THR A 208 5.48 1.19 14.06
C THR A 208 6.07 1.92 12.85
N PHE A 209 5.67 1.52 11.64
CA PHE A 209 6.11 2.17 10.41
C PHE A 209 5.71 3.65 10.38
N GLN A 210 4.45 3.97 10.70
CA GLN A 210 3.97 5.36 10.68
C GLN A 210 4.61 6.20 11.78
N ILE A 211 4.68 5.69 13.02
CA ILE A 211 5.34 6.41 14.13
C ILE A 211 6.81 6.71 13.78
N ALA A 212 7.51 5.76 13.18
CA ALA A 212 8.90 5.96 12.78
C ALA A 212 9.03 7.00 11.65
N ASP A 213 8.11 6.99 10.68
CA ASP A 213 8.08 7.96 9.57
C ASP A 213 7.83 9.37 10.08
N ASP A 214 6.84 9.55 10.96
CA ASP A 214 6.51 10.83 11.59
C ASP A 214 7.67 11.36 12.46
N ALA A 215 8.30 10.48 13.25
CA ALA A 215 9.46 10.85 14.07
C ALA A 215 10.66 11.31 13.22
N LEU A 216 10.85 10.68 12.03
CA LEU A 216 11.88 11.09 11.08
C LEU A 216 11.55 12.44 10.41
N ASP A 217 10.27 12.74 10.23
CA ASP A 217 9.84 14.01 9.65
C ASP A 217 10.12 15.21 10.59
N TYR A 218 10.00 15.00 11.89
CA TYR A 218 10.35 16.02 12.90
C TYR A 218 11.85 16.22 13.07
N ASN A 219 12.70 15.26 12.70
CA ASN A 219 14.14 15.33 12.89
C ASN A 219 14.90 15.34 11.57
N SER A 220 15.23 16.55 11.10
CA SER A 220 15.96 16.75 9.83
C SER A 220 17.35 16.11 9.78
N GLU A 221 18.02 15.96 10.94
CA GLU A 221 19.33 15.29 11.03
C GLU A 221 19.17 13.78 10.86
N LEU A 222 18.14 13.16 11.44
CA LEU A 222 17.80 11.77 11.25
C LEU A 222 17.37 11.47 9.82
N LYS A 223 16.66 12.39 9.14
CA LYS A 223 16.34 12.26 7.70
C LYS A 223 17.59 12.12 6.83
N LEU A 224 18.63 12.90 7.11
CA LEU A 224 19.91 12.82 6.38
C LEU A 224 20.65 11.50 6.68
N PHE A 225 20.56 11.01 7.91
CA PHE A 225 21.18 9.76 8.32
C PHE A 225 20.49 8.53 7.70
N VAL A 226 19.16 8.51 7.70
CA VAL A 226 18.36 7.44 7.08
C VAL A 226 18.48 7.44 5.55
N LYS A 227 18.61 8.61 4.90
CA LYS A 227 18.92 8.66 3.46
C LYS A 227 20.27 8.05 3.12
N LYS A 228 21.29 8.22 3.99
CA LYS A 228 22.61 7.59 3.83
C LYS A 228 22.57 6.07 4.11
N ILE A 229 21.85 5.64 5.14
CA ILE A 229 21.71 4.21 5.50
C ILE A 229 20.80 3.49 4.48
N GLY A 230 19.75 4.14 3.98
CA GLY A 230 18.89 3.56 2.96
C GLY A 230 19.58 3.31 1.63
N ASN A 231 20.62 4.08 1.27
CA ASN A 231 21.42 3.79 0.09
C ASN A 231 22.26 2.52 0.24
N ASP A 232 22.81 2.25 1.42
CA ASP A 232 23.59 1.03 1.68
C ASP A 232 22.75 -0.26 1.71
N PHE A 233 21.43 -0.15 1.79
CA PHE A 233 20.50 -1.28 1.66
C PHE A 233 20.12 -1.57 0.20
N TYR A 234 20.53 -0.73 -0.76
CA TYR A 234 20.15 -0.78 -2.18
C TYR A 234 21.33 -1.09 -3.12
N GLU A 235 22.57 -1.14 -2.61
CA GLU A 235 23.73 -1.73 -3.28
C GLU A 235 23.92 -3.20 -2.84
#